data_925fe092ae00b6bb7d53e4eda1694b23
#
_entry.id   925fe092ae00b6bb7d53e4eda1694b23
#
_cell.length_a   1.000
_cell.length_b   1.000
_cell.length_c   1.000
_cell.angle_alpha   90.00
_cell.angle_beta   90.00
_cell.angle_gamma   90.00
#
_symmetry.space_group_name_H-M   'P 1'
#
loop_
_entity.id
_entity.type
_entity.pdbx_description
1 polymer ?
#
loop_
_entity_poly.entity_id
_entity_poly.type
_entity_poly.pdbx_seq_one_letter_code
_entity_poly.pdbx_strand_id
1 'polypeptide(L)'
;MKFRFPIVIIDEDFRSENTSGLGIRALADAIEGEGYEVMGVTSYGDLSQFAQQQSRASAFILSIDDEEFTPGPDLDPAVMNLRDFIQEVRRKNTDVPIYVYGETKTSRHLPNDILRELHGFIHMFEDTPEFVARHIIREAKVYLEGVQPPFFKALLDYAEDGSYSWHCPGHSGXX
;
A
#
# COMPACT_ATOMS: atom_id res chain seq x y z
N MET A 1 5.75 21.35 -9.23
CA MET A 1 5.95 20.05 -8.56
C MET A 1 4.63 19.52 -8.04
N LYS A 2 4.38 18.28 -8.30
CA LYS A 2 3.18 17.64 -7.79
C LYS A 2 3.43 17.03 -6.43
N PHE A 3 2.45 17.15 -5.56
CA PHE A 3 2.48 16.49 -4.27
C PHE A 3 1.60 15.24 -4.31
N ARG A 4 2.18 14.11 -3.93
CA ARG A 4 1.45 12.87 -3.95
C ARG A 4 1.76 12.06 -2.71
N PHE A 5 0.76 11.30 -2.30
CA PHE A 5 0.94 10.27 -1.27
C PHE A 5 1.07 8.94 -1.99
N PRO A 6 2.24 8.33 -1.95
CA PRO A 6 2.44 7.12 -2.75
C PRO A 6 1.70 5.92 -2.19
N ILE A 7 1.42 4.98 -3.08
CA ILE A 7 1.04 3.64 -2.69
C ILE A 7 2.34 2.85 -2.61
N VAL A 8 2.60 2.26 -1.44
CA VAL A 8 3.87 1.60 -1.17
C VAL A 8 3.70 0.11 -1.37
N ILE A 9 4.57 -0.48 -2.21
CA ILE A 9 4.59 -1.92 -2.45
C ILE A 9 5.88 -2.47 -1.89
N ILE A 10 5.78 -3.49 -1.05
CA ILE A 10 6.95 -4.17 -0.50
C ILE A 10 6.92 -5.61 -0.97
N ASP A 11 7.85 -5.97 -1.84
CA ASP A 11 7.87 -7.28 -2.48
C ASP A 11 9.30 -7.62 -2.86
N GLU A 12 9.84 -8.69 -2.29
CA GLU A 12 11.24 -9.00 -2.57
C GLU A 12 11.50 -9.29 -4.04
N ASP A 13 10.47 -9.65 -4.79
CA ASP A 13 10.61 -9.90 -6.21
C ASP A 13 10.29 -8.68 -7.07
N PHE A 14 10.14 -7.51 -6.46
CA PHE A 14 9.67 -6.34 -7.21
C PHE A 14 10.56 -6.02 -8.41
N ARG A 15 11.84 -6.29 -8.31
CA ARG A 15 12.78 -6.03 -9.40
C ARG A 15 13.22 -7.30 -10.12
N SER A 16 12.63 -8.44 -9.78
CA SER A 16 13.00 -9.71 -10.38
C SER A 16 12.32 -9.91 -11.72
N GLU A 17 12.96 -10.72 -12.59
CA GLU A 17 12.39 -11.04 -13.87
C GLU A 17 11.54 -12.31 -13.86
N ASN A 18 11.32 -12.88 -12.68
CA ASN A 18 10.50 -14.07 -12.59
C ASN A 18 9.01 -13.72 -12.67
N THR A 19 8.18 -14.74 -12.65
CA THR A 19 6.74 -14.56 -12.79
C THR A 19 6.17 -13.67 -11.68
N SER A 20 6.66 -13.88 -10.46
CA SER A 20 6.19 -13.09 -9.33
C SER A 20 6.52 -11.62 -9.52
N GLY A 21 7.74 -11.32 -9.96
CA GLY A 21 8.12 -9.93 -10.19
C GLY A 21 7.33 -9.29 -11.30
N LEU A 22 7.10 -10.03 -12.38
CA LEU A 22 6.30 -9.49 -13.47
C LEU A 22 4.87 -9.20 -13.00
N GLY A 23 4.33 -10.06 -12.17
CA GLY A 23 2.97 -9.88 -11.68
C GLY A 23 2.82 -8.66 -10.81
N ILE A 24 3.74 -8.46 -9.86
CA ILE A 24 3.61 -7.30 -8.98
C ILE A 24 3.87 -6.01 -9.74
N ARG A 25 4.78 -6.03 -10.73
CA ARG A 25 5.00 -4.82 -11.51
C ARG A 25 3.82 -4.52 -12.42
N ALA A 26 3.09 -5.53 -12.88
CA ALA A 26 1.88 -5.27 -13.64
C ALA A 26 0.86 -4.51 -12.79
N LEU A 27 0.75 -4.88 -11.52
CA LEU A 27 -0.14 -4.14 -10.62
C LEU A 27 0.38 -2.72 -10.40
N ALA A 28 1.69 -2.57 -10.19
CA ALA A 28 2.25 -1.24 -10.03
C ALA A 28 2.01 -0.37 -11.26
N ASP A 29 2.18 -0.94 -12.45
CA ASP A 29 1.94 -0.20 -13.68
C ASP A 29 0.48 0.20 -13.80
N ALA A 30 -0.43 -0.67 -13.39
CA ALA A 30 -1.86 -0.34 -13.44
C ALA A 30 -2.18 0.81 -12.49
N ILE A 31 -1.56 0.82 -11.31
CA ILE A 31 -1.77 1.91 -10.36
C ILE A 31 -1.24 3.23 -10.93
N GLU A 32 -0.04 3.18 -11.52
CA GLU A 32 0.53 4.39 -12.10
C GLU A 32 -0.27 4.85 -13.31
N GLY A 33 -0.84 3.91 -14.05
CA GLY A 33 -1.70 4.27 -15.17
C GLY A 33 -2.95 5.02 -14.75
N GLU A 34 -3.37 4.85 -13.50
CA GLU A 34 -4.50 5.60 -12.96
C GLU A 34 -4.07 6.94 -12.35
N GLY A 35 -2.80 7.27 -12.45
CA GLY A 35 -2.33 8.58 -12.01
C GLY A 35 -1.77 8.62 -10.60
N TYR A 36 -1.54 7.49 -9.97
CA TYR A 36 -1.01 7.47 -8.62
C TYR A 36 0.44 7.03 -8.62
N GLU A 37 1.20 7.63 -7.72
CA GLU A 37 2.61 7.30 -7.57
C GLU A 37 2.76 6.00 -6.80
N VAL A 38 3.66 5.14 -7.26
CA VAL A 38 3.99 3.90 -6.57
C VAL A 38 5.43 3.98 -6.09
N MET A 39 5.65 3.59 -4.84
CA MET A 39 6.99 3.39 -4.32
C MET A 39 7.17 1.89 -4.10
N GLY A 40 8.04 1.27 -4.89
CA GLY A 40 8.32 -0.15 -4.76
C GLY A 40 9.65 -0.38 -4.09
N VAL A 41 9.66 -1.19 -3.05
CA VAL A 41 10.88 -1.59 -2.38
C VAL A 41 10.89 -3.10 -2.23
N THR A 42 12.08 -3.66 -2.02
CA THR A 42 12.22 -5.11 -1.99
C THR A 42 12.26 -5.68 -0.59
N SER A 43 12.29 -4.85 0.43
CA SER A 43 12.30 -5.36 1.80
C SER A 43 11.72 -4.32 2.75
N TYR A 44 11.29 -4.80 3.90
CA TYR A 44 10.83 -3.88 4.95
C TYR A 44 11.97 -3.00 5.45
N GLY A 45 13.19 -3.55 5.47
CA GLY A 45 14.33 -2.77 5.89
C GLY A 45 14.63 -1.62 4.95
N ASP A 46 14.43 -1.85 3.65
CA ASP A 46 14.62 -0.77 2.69
C ASP A 46 13.65 0.38 2.96
N LEU A 47 12.42 0.05 3.31
CA LEU A 47 11.44 1.10 3.56
C LEU A 47 11.78 1.92 4.81
N SER A 48 12.43 1.29 5.78
CA SER A 48 12.73 2.02 7.00
C SER A 48 13.66 3.22 6.76
N GLN A 49 14.39 3.20 5.64
CA GLN A 49 15.22 4.34 5.28
C GLN A 49 14.41 5.51 4.74
N PHE A 50 13.14 5.30 4.48
CA PHE A 50 12.27 6.32 3.92
C PHE A 50 11.10 6.56 4.86
N ALA A 51 11.42 6.92 6.09
CA ALA A 51 10.39 7.06 7.12
C ALA A 51 9.32 8.07 6.74
N GLN A 52 9.71 9.11 6.02
CA GLN A 52 8.72 10.12 5.62
C GLN A 52 7.72 9.54 4.63
N GLN A 53 8.21 8.74 3.69
CA GLN A 53 7.30 8.11 2.74
C GLN A 53 6.41 7.09 3.43
N GLN A 54 6.95 6.40 4.43
CA GLN A 54 6.14 5.46 5.18
C GLN A 54 4.97 6.15 5.87
N SER A 55 5.22 7.30 6.47
CA SER A 55 4.17 8.04 7.15
C SER A 55 3.21 8.72 6.19
N ARG A 56 3.61 8.89 4.93
CA ARG A 56 2.78 9.53 3.93
C ARG A 56 2.09 8.56 3.01
N ALA A 57 2.28 7.26 3.21
CA ALA A 57 1.68 6.27 2.32
C ALA A 57 0.15 6.39 2.35
N SER A 58 -0.46 6.28 1.19
CA SER A 58 -1.91 6.26 1.11
C SER A 58 -2.47 4.85 1.10
N ALA A 59 -1.61 3.85 0.91
CA ALA A 59 -1.95 2.44 1.04
C ALA A 59 -0.67 1.65 1.02
N PHE A 60 -0.72 0.46 1.59
CA PHE A 60 0.39 -0.49 1.55
C PHE A 60 -0.05 -1.77 0.87
N ILE A 61 0.82 -2.31 0.04
CA ILE A 61 0.67 -3.63 -0.54
C ILE A 61 1.90 -4.43 -0.11
N LEU A 62 1.67 -5.46 0.68
CA LEU A 62 2.74 -6.24 1.31
C LEU A 62 2.71 -7.65 0.76
N SER A 63 3.78 -8.05 0.10
CA SER A 63 3.88 -9.42 -0.37
C SER A 63 4.30 -10.34 0.76
N ILE A 64 3.78 -11.56 0.70
CA ILE A 64 4.24 -12.61 1.59
C ILE A 64 4.93 -13.67 0.75
N ASP A 65 6.02 -14.21 1.29
CA ASP A 65 6.79 -15.23 0.57
C ASP A 65 6.04 -16.55 0.62
N ASP A 66 5.32 -16.83 -0.47
CA ASP A 66 4.48 -18.02 -0.51
C ASP A 66 5.31 -19.31 -0.50
N GLU A 67 6.52 -19.26 -1.02
CA GLU A 67 7.35 -20.47 -1.05
C GLU A 67 7.85 -20.87 0.33
N GLU A 68 8.05 -19.87 1.18
CA GLU A 68 8.49 -20.16 2.54
C GLU A 68 7.35 -20.30 3.53
N PHE A 69 6.14 -19.98 3.09
CA PHE A 69 4.99 -20.04 3.99
C PHE A 69 4.59 -21.49 4.23
N THR A 70 4.55 -21.87 5.50
CA THR A 70 4.15 -23.21 5.90
C THR A 70 3.07 -23.10 6.96
N PRO A 71 1.83 -23.49 6.65
CA PRO A 71 0.76 -23.41 7.66
C PRO A 71 1.08 -24.35 8.82
N GLY A 72 0.77 -23.91 10.02
CA GLY A 72 1.00 -24.72 11.18
C GLY A 72 0.86 -23.92 12.46
N PRO A 73 1.03 -24.60 13.60
CA PRO A 73 0.88 -23.88 14.88
C PRO A 73 2.05 -22.96 15.19
N ASP A 74 3.23 -23.23 14.63
CA ASP A 74 4.38 -22.37 14.86
C ASP A 74 4.35 -21.19 13.91
N LEU A 75 4.86 -20.06 14.40
CA LEU A 75 4.86 -18.88 13.54
C LEU A 75 5.93 -19.01 12.46
N ASP A 76 5.48 -18.90 11.24
CA ASP A 76 6.35 -18.90 10.08
C ASP A 76 7.11 -17.57 10.04
N PRO A 77 8.41 -17.56 9.68
CA PRO A 77 9.14 -16.30 9.60
C PRO A 77 8.50 -15.28 8.66
N ALA A 78 7.93 -15.73 7.55
CA ALA A 78 7.27 -14.79 6.65
C ALA A 78 6.08 -14.14 7.33
N VAL A 79 5.33 -14.91 8.10
CA VAL A 79 4.19 -14.38 8.84
C VAL A 79 4.67 -13.43 9.94
N MET A 80 5.75 -13.79 10.62
CA MET A 80 6.27 -12.94 11.68
C MET A 80 6.73 -11.59 11.13
N ASN A 81 7.42 -11.60 9.99
CA ASN A 81 7.86 -10.35 9.38
C ASN A 81 6.67 -9.49 8.97
N LEU A 82 5.67 -10.12 8.39
CA LEU A 82 4.47 -9.41 7.98
C LEU A 82 3.77 -8.80 9.19
N ARG A 83 3.63 -9.60 10.26
CA ARG A 83 2.98 -9.10 11.47
C ARG A 83 3.72 -7.92 12.06
N ASP A 84 5.05 -8.04 12.14
CA ASP A 84 5.84 -6.97 12.73
C ASP A 84 5.67 -5.67 11.96
N PHE A 85 5.68 -5.75 10.63
CA PHE A 85 5.53 -4.55 9.84
C PHE A 85 4.13 -3.95 10.00
N ILE A 86 3.11 -4.79 9.99
CA ILE A 86 1.74 -4.30 10.16
C ILE A 86 1.59 -3.61 11.52
N GLN A 87 2.15 -4.22 12.56
CA GLN A 87 2.07 -3.61 13.89
C GLN A 87 2.81 -2.27 13.92
N GLU A 88 3.93 -2.18 13.24
CA GLU A 88 4.66 -0.93 13.16
C GLU A 88 3.82 0.15 12.49
N VAL A 89 3.19 -0.19 11.38
CA VAL A 89 2.34 0.76 10.69
C VAL A 89 1.18 1.18 11.58
N ARG A 90 0.55 0.23 12.23
CA ARG A 90 -0.64 0.52 13.04
C ARG A 90 -0.34 1.35 14.27
N ARG A 91 0.88 1.28 14.79
CA ARG A 91 1.24 2.16 15.90
C ARG A 91 1.21 3.63 15.49
N LYS A 92 1.51 3.89 14.23
CA LYS A 92 1.57 5.26 13.74
C LYS A 92 0.30 5.68 13.03
N ASN A 93 -0.45 4.72 12.49
CA ASN A 93 -1.60 5.03 11.65
C ASN A 93 -2.58 3.88 11.69
N THR A 94 -3.71 4.09 12.34
CA THR A 94 -4.69 3.03 12.53
C THR A 94 -5.57 2.78 11.32
N ASP A 95 -5.56 3.66 10.33
CA ASP A 95 -6.58 3.63 9.29
C ASP A 95 -6.06 3.44 7.87
N VAL A 96 -4.75 3.54 7.64
CA VAL A 96 -4.24 3.44 6.28
C VAL A 96 -4.57 2.05 5.72
N PRO A 97 -5.05 1.97 4.46
CA PRO A 97 -5.36 0.68 3.87
C PRO A 97 -4.11 -0.19 3.73
N ILE A 98 -4.24 -1.45 4.11
CA ILE A 98 -3.16 -2.43 4.01
C ILE A 98 -3.71 -3.64 3.27
N TYR A 99 -3.00 -4.06 2.24
CA TYR A 99 -3.33 -5.25 1.45
C TYR A 99 -2.16 -6.21 1.49
N VAL A 100 -2.46 -7.49 1.47
CA VAL A 100 -1.42 -8.51 1.31
C VAL A 100 -1.58 -9.12 -0.07
N TYR A 101 -0.45 -9.35 -0.72
CA TYR A 101 -0.37 -9.90 -2.07
C TYR A 101 0.27 -11.28 -1.97
N GLY A 102 -0.40 -12.29 -2.49
CA GLY A 102 0.13 -13.64 -2.45
C GLY A 102 -0.79 -14.62 -3.12
N GLU A 103 -0.49 -15.90 -2.94
CA GLU A 103 -1.30 -16.95 -3.52
C GLU A 103 -2.55 -17.21 -2.67
N THR A 104 -3.56 -17.77 -3.33
CA THR A 104 -4.82 -18.04 -2.64
C THR A 104 -4.61 -18.98 -1.44
N LYS A 105 -3.75 -19.98 -1.60
CA LYS A 105 -3.53 -20.91 -0.49
C LYS A 105 -3.03 -20.20 0.76
N THR A 106 -2.22 -19.16 0.56
CA THR A 106 -1.68 -18.42 1.69
C THR A 106 -2.76 -17.63 2.40
N SER A 107 -3.70 -17.03 1.64
CA SER A 107 -4.73 -16.21 2.27
C SER A 107 -5.60 -17.02 3.23
N ARG A 108 -5.73 -18.31 3.00
CA ARG A 108 -6.58 -19.16 3.84
C ARG A 108 -5.95 -19.50 5.18
N HIS A 109 -4.66 -19.23 5.34
CA HIS A 109 -3.94 -19.66 6.53
C HIS A 109 -3.31 -18.53 7.31
N LEU A 110 -3.61 -17.29 6.94
CA LEU A 110 -3.08 -16.16 7.70
C LEU A 110 -3.78 -16.09 9.06
N PRO A 111 -3.03 -15.75 10.12
CA PRO A 111 -3.63 -15.62 11.44
C PRO A 111 -4.69 -14.52 11.48
N ASN A 112 -5.66 -14.69 12.36
CA ASN A 112 -6.76 -13.73 12.47
C ASN A 112 -6.29 -12.35 12.88
N ASP A 113 -5.26 -12.24 13.70
CA ASP A 113 -4.79 -10.93 14.11
C ASP A 113 -4.24 -10.13 12.93
N ILE A 114 -3.67 -10.82 11.94
CA ILE A 114 -3.24 -10.16 10.73
C ILE A 114 -4.45 -9.84 9.85
N LEU A 115 -5.35 -10.81 9.66
CA LEU A 115 -6.49 -10.60 8.79
C LEU A 115 -7.33 -9.40 9.22
N ARG A 116 -7.45 -9.17 10.52
CA ARG A 116 -8.23 -8.05 11.02
C ARG A 116 -7.69 -6.70 10.57
N GLU A 117 -6.39 -6.63 10.31
CA GLU A 117 -5.77 -5.36 9.96
C GLU A 117 -5.78 -5.07 8.48
N LEU A 118 -6.22 -6.02 7.67
CA LEU A 118 -6.13 -5.89 6.23
C LEU A 118 -7.41 -5.31 5.64
N HIS A 119 -7.23 -4.51 4.61
CA HIS A 119 -8.36 -4.09 3.78
C HIS A 119 -8.67 -5.15 2.72
N GLY A 120 -7.75 -6.03 2.45
CA GLY A 120 -7.99 -7.10 1.52
C GLY A 120 -6.75 -7.91 1.20
N PHE A 121 -6.95 -9.00 0.52
CA PHE A 121 -5.89 -9.87 0.03
C PHE A 121 -5.97 -9.89 -1.49
N ILE A 122 -4.85 -9.60 -2.14
CA ILE A 122 -4.77 -9.59 -3.59
C ILE A 122 -4.22 -10.95 -4.02
N HIS A 123 -5.01 -11.68 -4.79
CA HIS A 123 -4.66 -13.05 -5.16
C HIS A 123 -3.82 -13.02 -6.42
N MET A 124 -2.54 -13.36 -6.25
CA MET A 124 -1.59 -13.41 -7.35
C MET A 124 -2.13 -14.32 -8.46
N PHE A 125 -2.01 -13.87 -9.69
CA PHE A 125 -2.40 -14.59 -10.89
C PHE A 125 -3.91 -14.76 -11.06
N GLU A 126 -4.72 -14.31 -10.11
CA GLU A 126 -6.17 -14.45 -10.23
C GLU A 126 -6.88 -13.11 -10.34
N ASP A 127 -6.40 -12.11 -9.61
CA ASP A 127 -7.04 -10.82 -9.63
C ASP A 127 -6.46 -9.95 -10.74
N THR A 128 -7.33 -9.30 -11.49
CA THR A 128 -6.92 -8.46 -12.61
C THR A 128 -6.25 -7.20 -12.10
N PRO A 129 -5.03 -6.88 -12.55
CA PRO A 129 -4.34 -5.71 -12.01
C PRO A 129 -5.11 -4.40 -12.14
N GLU A 130 -5.78 -4.19 -13.26
CA GLU A 130 -6.52 -2.94 -13.46
C GLU A 130 -7.68 -2.83 -12.50
N PHE A 131 -8.39 -3.92 -12.24
CA PHE A 131 -9.49 -3.90 -11.30
C PHE A 131 -8.97 -3.64 -9.88
N VAL A 132 -7.90 -4.32 -9.51
CA VAL A 132 -7.32 -4.16 -8.18
C VAL A 132 -6.83 -2.72 -8.01
N ALA A 133 -6.17 -2.18 -9.03
CA ALA A 133 -5.65 -0.82 -8.94
C ALA A 133 -6.76 0.18 -8.67
N ARG A 134 -7.88 0.07 -9.39
CA ARG A 134 -8.98 1.01 -9.17
C ARG A 134 -9.55 0.88 -7.76
N HIS A 135 -9.63 -0.35 -7.27
CA HIS A 135 -10.14 -0.54 -5.91
C HIS A 135 -9.21 0.08 -4.87
N ILE A 136 -7.91 -0.16 -5.00
CA ILE A 136 -6.96 0.35 -4.03
C ILE A 136 -6.96 1.87 -4.04
N ILE A 137 -6.99 2.45 -5.24
CA ILE A 137 -6.98 3.91 -5.34
C ILE A 137 -8.22 4.51 -4.70
N ARG A 138 -9.38 3.89 -4.92
CA ARG A 138 -10.59 4.39 -4.29
C ARG A 138 -10.48 4.35 -2.77
N GLU A 139 -9.96 3.25 -2.23
CA GLU A 139 -9.81 3.15 -0.79
C GLU A 139 -8.76 4.12 -0.26
N ALA A 140 -7.70 4.34 -1.02
CA ALA A 140 -6.68 5.31 -0.63
C ALA A 140 -7.28 6.72 -0.56
N LYS A 141 -8.11 7.08 -1.52
CA LYS A 141 -8.75 8.39 -1.51
C LYS A 141 -9.68 8.55 -0.32
N VAL A 142 -10.47 7.52 -0.04
CA VAL A 142 -11.37 7.57 1.12
C VAL A 142 -10.57 7.75 2.40
N TYR A 143 -9.47 7.03 2.52
CA TYR A 143 -8.65 7.15 3.70
C TYR A 143 -8.09 8.56 3.86
N LEU A 144 -7.53 9.12 2.79
CA LEU A 144 -6.93 10.44 2.90
C LEU A 144 -7.97 11.50 3.26
N GLU A 145 -9.15 11.39 2.68
CA GLU A 145 -10.21 12.35 2.99
C GLU A 145 -10.70 12.20 4.42
N GLY A 146 -10.67 10.98 4.95
CA GLY A 146 -11.21 10.75 6.28
C GLY A 146 -10.28 11.15 7.41
N VAL A 147 -8.97 11.16 7.16
CA VAL A 147 -8.03 11.42 8.25
C VAL A 147 -8.00 12.89 8.64
N GLN A 148 -7.85 13.78 7.66
CA GLN A 148 -7.94 15.22 7.87
C GLN A 148 -8.60 15.81 6.64
N PRO A 149 -9.92 15.71 6.55
CA PRO A 149 -10.59 15.95 5.29
C PRO A 149 -10.26 17.29 4.61
N PRO A 150 -10.32 18.41 5.30
CA PRO A 150 -10.05 19.66 4.58
C PRO A 150 -8.62 19.75 4.05
N PHE A 151 -7.67 19.34 4.89
CA PHE A 151 -6.25 19.44 4.52
C PHE A 151 -5.93 18.48 3.37
N PHE A 152 -6.34 17.23 3.52
CA PHE A 152 -6.00 16.24 2.50
C PHE A 152 -6.75 16.48 1.21
N LYS A 153 -7.96 17.03 1.28
CA LYS A 153 -8.66 17.36 0.05
C LYS A 153 -7.90 18.40 -0.74
N ALA A 154 -7.36 19.40 -0.07
CA ALA A 154 -6.57 20.42 -0.74
C ALA A 154 -5.33 19.79 -1.39
N LEU A 155 -4.68 18.87 -0.69
CA LEU A 155 -3.51 18.21 -1.24
C LEU A 155 -3.86 17.36 -2.46
N LEU A 156 -4.99 16.66 -2.39
CA LEU A 156 -5.42 15.83 -3.51
C LEU A 156 -5.77 16.70 -4.72
N ASP A 157 -6.44 17.80 -4.49
CA ASP A 157 -6.78 18.70 -5.59
C ASP A 157 -5.52 19.22 -6.27
N TYR A 158 -4.53 19.61 -5.49
CA TYR A 158 -3.27 20.04 -6.03
C TYR A 158 -2.58 18.94 -6.84
N ALA A 159 -2.55 17.74 -6.28
CA ALA A 159 -1.88 16.63 -6.94
C ALA A 159 -2.56 16.27 -8.26
N GLU A 160 -3.89 16.36 -8.29
CA GLU A 160 -4.61 15.91 -9.47
C GLU A 160 -4.52 16.91 -10.63
N ASP A 161 -4.60 18.21 -10.36
CA ASP A 161 -4.58 19.14 -11.46
C ASP A 161 -3.16 19.59 -11.82
N GLY A 162 -2.16 19.21 -11.04
CA GLY A 162 -0.79 19.49 -11.39
C GLY A 162 -0.38 20.94 -11.23
N SER A 163 -1.24 21.77 -10.71
CA SER A 163 -0.94 23.17 -10.49
C SER A 163 -0.73 23.42 -9.02
N TYR A 164 -0.10 24.53 -8.72
CA TYR A 164 0.08 24.89 -7.32
C TYR A 164 -0.91 25.98 -6.97
N SER A 165 -1.90 25.60 -6.23
CA SER A 165 -2.89 26.54 -5.72
C SER A 165 -3.19 26.06 -4.30
N TRP A 166 -2.39 26.49 -3.38
CA TRP A 166 -2.45 25.96 -2.02
C TRP A 166 -3.42 26.76 -1.21
N HIS A 167 -4.43 26.10 -0.67
CA HIS A 167 -5.40 26.69 0.21
C HIS A 167 -5.58 25.82 1.42
N CYS A 168 -5.41 26.41 2.59
CA CYS A 168 -5.82 25.75 3.82
C CYS A 168 -7.26 26.17 4.06
N PRO A 169 -8.16 25.22 4.25
CA PRO A 169 -9.55 25.61 4.56
C PRO A 169 -9.60 26.51 5.78
N GLY A 170 -10.38 27.54 5.68
CA GLY A 170 -10.47 28.52 6.75
C GLY A 170 -9.49 29.67 6.60
N HIS A 171 -8.58 29.60 5.65
CA HIS A 171 -7.68 30.69 5.32
C HIS A 171 -8.09 31.28 3.99
N SER A 172 -8.12 32.58 3.90
CA SER A 172 -8.43 33.23 2.65
C SER A 172 -7.18 33.31 1.82
N GLY A 173 -7.06 32.41 0.88
CA GLY A 173 -5.96 32.41 -0.05
C GLY A 173 -4.61 32.10 0.55
N UNK A 174 -4.57 31.67 1.61
CA UNK A 174 -3.67 31.55 1.91
C UNK A 174 -3.11 30.93 1.87
N UNK A 175 -2.70 30.46 1.44
CA UNK A 175 -2.44 30.25 1.45
C UNK A 175 -2.32 30.19 1.56
#